data_870ef9b099b9961106901d43aece41fb
#
_entry.id   870ef9b099b9961106901d43aece41fb
#
_cell.length_a   1.000
_cell.length_b   1.000
_cell.length_c   1.000
_cell.angle_alpha   90.00
_cell.angle_beta   90.00
_cell.angle_gamma   90.00
#
_symmetry.space_group_name_H-M   'P 1'
#
loop_
_entity.id
_entity.type
_entity.pdbx_description
1 polymer ?
#
loop_
_entity_poly.entity_id
_entity_poly.type
_entity_poly.pdbx_seq_one_letter_code
_entity_poly.pdbx_strand_id
1 'polypeptide(L)'
;MKEFISKIIYSILTGQDYRAYVLATINKRFIDKAQELISEVFEHKRRGDNWLEKLLEDTFKKKGKENKFKLLWFGGLNDKTVKNMTGGTSTKEVCLDLGRKNIEALKILLKEFDSSENLYQLRIIIRKGKEQVELDEVESIFFVNIISAMKLTIQGGAWSEVGKKTEKGLLFVIFRLLKIPEDNYILTTAEMKKKGLVENREIDAIVFSKNKEPLTIELKLLGIGNPEIGDEALARKVSLFLIDRLTEMMKEESEKIGIKVIEFRQENSLMEMYKFFKSKNVSCSPPEKMTPNELEDEINGIMKEWREESEDLAVIKKLREWTK
;
A
#
# COMPACT_ATOMS: atom_id res chain seq x y z
N MET A 1 -1.20 11.51 -4.39
CA MET A 1 -0.91 10.47 -3.36
C MET A 1 -0.25 11.06 -2.13
N LYS A 2 0.84 11.86 -2.23
CA LYS A 2 1.52 12.49 -1.09
C LYS A 2 0.56 13.27 -0.17
N GLU A 3 -0.35 14.05 -0.73
CA GLU A 3 -1.35 14.81 0.05
C GLU A 3 -2.20 13.94 0.97
N PHE A 4 -2.69 12.79 0.48
CA PHE A 4 -3.45 11.87 1.34
C PHE A 4 -2.58 11.23 2.41
N ILE A 5 -1.32 10.90 2.10
CA ILE A 5 -0.38 10.38 3.09
C ILE A 5 -0.11 11.42 4.17
N SER A 6 0.07 12.70 3.83
CA SER A 6 0.22 13.78 4.81
C SER A 6 -0.99 13.85 5.76
N LYS A 7 -2.21 13.77 5.22
CA LYS A 7 -3.46 13.78 6.02
C LYS A 7 -3.58 12.54 6.91
N ILE A 8 -3.16 11.37 6.43
CA ILE A 8 -3.10 10.15 7.25
C ILE A 8 -2.12 10.34 8.41
N ILE A 9 -0.91 10.85 8.13
CA ILE A 9 0.12 11.10 9.14
C ILE A 9 -0.37 12.10 10.18
N TYR A 10 -0.96 13.20 9.74
CA TYR A 10 -1.56 14.20 10.62
C TYR A 10 -2.62 13.57 11.54
N SER A 11 -3.53 12.78 10.95
CA SER A 11 -4.59 12.12 11.72
C SER A 11 -4.03 11.14 12.76
N ILE A 12 -2.96 10.39 12.41
CA ILE A 12 -2.28 9.48 13.36
C ILE A 12 -1.69 10.27 14.52
N LEU A 13 -0.92 11.32 14.23
CA LEU A 13 -0.23 12.14 15.27
C LEU A 13 -1.20 12.93 16.14
N THR A 14 -2.41 13.21 15.67
CA THR A 14 -3.48 13.91 16.42
C THR A 14 -4.54 12.96 17.00
N GLY A 15 -4.37 11.64 16.88
CA GLY A 15 -5.32 10.65 17.37
C GLY A 15 -6.65 10.59 16.60
N GLN A 16 -6.74 11.24 15.43
CA GLN A 16 -7.93 11.26 14.58
C GLN A 16 -8.07 10.00 13.75
N ASP A 17 -9.26 9.78 13.18
CA ASP A 17 -9.52 8.64 12.30
C ASP A 17 -8.99 8.92 10.88
N TYR A 18 -8.03 8.14 10.44
CA TYR A 18 -7.40 8.25 9.13
C TYR A 18 -7.99 7.34 8.04
N ARG A 19 -8.95 6.46 8.41
CA ARG A 19 -9.50 5.46 7.46
C ARG A 19 -10.13 6.07 6.22
N ALA A 20 -10.79 7.22 6.35
CA ALA A 20 -11.36 7.93 5.20
C ALA A 20 -10.32 8.30 4.15
N TYR A 21 -9.13 8.75 4.56
CA TYR A 21 -8.05 9.11 3.65
C TYR A 21 -7.40 7.89 2.99
N VAL A 22 -7.30 6.77 3.72
CA VAL A 22 -6.86 5.49 3.15
C VAL A 22 -7.84 5.03 2.08
N LEU A 23 -9.14 5.03 2.38
CA LEU A 23 -10.19 4.69 1.41
C LEU A 23 -10.19 5.64 0.19
N ALA A 24 -10.00 6.93 0.40
CA ALA A 24 -9.87 7.90 -0.70
C ALA A 24 -8.67 7.59 -1.61
N THR A 25 -7.53 7.20 -1.03
CA THR A 25 -6.34 6.80 -1.80
C THR A 25 -6.60 5.55 -2.64
N ILE A 26 -7.26 4.55 -2.05
CA ILE A 26 -7.65 3.31 -2.75
C ILE A 26 -8.63 3.61 -3.88
N ASN A 27 -9.65 4.41 -3.60
CA ASN A 27 -10.66 4.78 -4.59
C ASN A 27 -10.06 5.60 -5.73
N LYS A 28 -9.17 6.55 -5.43
CA LYS A 28 -8.46 7.31 -6.48
C LYS A 28 -7.71 6.37 -7.42
N ARG A 29 -6.95 5.42 -6.87
CA ARG A 29 -6.20 4.44 -7.65
C ARG A 29 -7.10 3.56 -8.51
N PHE A 30 -8.24 3.15 -7.95
CA PHE A 30 -9.26 2.41 -8.69
C PHE A 30 -9.82 3.24 -9.84
N ILE A 31 -10.20 4.50 -9.60
CA ILE A 31 -10.73 5.39 -10.63
C ILE A 31 -9.71 5.60 -11.75
N ASP A 32 -8.44 5.86 -11.42
CA ASP A 32 -7.37 6.05 -12.41
C ASP A 32 -7.24 4.80 -13.31
N LYS A 33 -7.21 3.60 -12.75
CA LYS A 33 -7.14 2.34 -13.51
C LYS A 33 -8.43 2.01 -14.27
N ALA A 34 -9.58 2.35 -13.72
CA ALA A 34 -10.85 2.19 -14.42
C ALA A 34 -10.93 3.11 -15.65
N GLN A 35 -10.45 4.35 -15.56
CA GLN A 35 -10.38 5.27 -16.69
C GLN A 35 -9.45 4.78 -17.80
N GLU A 36 -8.30 4.18 -17.45
CA GLU A 36 -7.40 3.54 -18.42
C GLU A 36 -8.14 2.43 -19.19
N LEU A 37 -8.81 1.51 -18.47
CA LEU A 37 -9.57 0.42 -19.06
C LEU A 37 -10.73 0.93 -19.94
N ILE A 38 -11.51 1.89 -19.43
CA ILE A 38 -12.62 2.50 -20.17
C ILE A 38 -12.13 3.12 -21.48
N SER A 39 -10.99 3.81 -21.45
CA SER A 39 -10.40 4.41 -22.66
C SER A 39 -9.98 3.35 -23.67
N GLU A 40 -9.38 2.24 -23.24
CA GLU A 40 -8.98 1.15 -24.13
C GLU A 40 -10.22 0.47 -24.76
N VAL A 41 -11.25 0.18 -23.98
CA VAL A 41 -12.51 -0.40 -24.46
C VAL A 41 -13.18 0.52 -25.49
N PHE A 42 -13.25 1.82 -25.16
CA PHE A 42 -13.82 2.83 -26.06
C PHE A 42 -13.11 2.85 -27.42
N GLU A 43 -11.77 2.85 -27.44
CA GLU A 43 -10.99 2.92 -28.68
C GLU A 43 -11.15 1.65 -29.52
N HIS A 44 -11.21 0.46 -28.91
CA HIS A 44 -11.44 -0.80 -29.63
C HIS A 44 -12.87 -0.86 -30.22
N LYS A 45 -13.87 -0.50 -29.42
CA LYS A 45 -15.28 -0.48 -29.90
C LYS A 45 -15.48 0.53 -31.04
N ARG A 46 -14.86 1.72 -30.94
CA ARG A 46 -14.93 2.73 -31.99
C ARG A 46 -14.37 2.24 -33.34
N ARG A 47 -13.37 1.35 -33.29
CA ARG A 47 -12.77 0.72 -34.50
C ARG A 47 -13.58 -0.45 -35.03
N GLY A 48 -14.61 -0.88 -34.32
CA GLY A 48 -15.38 -2.09 -34.66
C GLY A 48 -14.67 -3.39 -34.30
N ASP A 49 -13.66 -3.34 -33.43
CA ASP A 49 -12.93 -4.51 -32.95
C ASP A 49 -13.78 -5.35 -31.97
N ASN A 50 -13.52 -6.67 -31.94
CA ASN A 50 -13.88 -7.49 -30.79
C ASN A 50 -12.95 -7.09 -29.62
N TRP A 51 -13.38 -6.10 -28.83
CA TRP A 51 -12.53 -5.48 -27.82
C TRP A 51 -12.05 -6.46 -26.74
N LEU A 52 -12.87 -7.48 -26.40
CA LEU A 52 -12.50 -8.48 -25.39
C LEU A 52 -11.26 -9.27 -25.80
N GLU A 53 -11.28 -9.86 -26.98
CA GLU A 53 -10.15 -10.64 -27.51
C GLU A 53 -8.93 -9.76 -27.79
N LYS A 54 -9.15 -8.60 -28.42
CA LYS A 54 -8.06 -7.67 -28.73
C LYS A 54 -7.34 -7.16 -27.49
N LEU A 55 -8.09 -6.75 -26.47
CA LEU A 55 -7.52 -6.23 -25.25
C LEU A 55 -6.79 -7.33 -24.45
N LEU A 56 -7.30 -8.56 -24.47
CA LEU A 56 -6.67 -9.72 -23.86
C LEU A 56 -5.31 -10.03 -24.56
N GLU A 57 -5.31 -10.09 -25.89
CA GLU A 57 -4.09 -10.32 -26.68
C GLU A 57 -3.04 -9.20 -26.50
N ASP A 58 -3.47 -7.94 -26.58
CA ASP A 58 -2.56 -6.81 -26.44
C ASP A 58 -1.98 -6.73 -25.03
N THR A 59 -2.77 -7.08 -24.01
CA THR A 59 -2.29 -7.18 -22.64
C THR A 59 -1.26 -8.30 -22.48
N PHE A 60 -1.47 -9.44 -23.15
CA PHE A 60 -0.52 -10.56 -23.11
C PHE A 60 0.83 -10.21 -23.76
N LYS A 61 0.83 -9.48 -24.88
CA LYS A 61 2.05 -9.05 -25.57
C LYS A 61 2.89 -8.06 -24.75
N LYS A 62 2.27 -7.24 -23.89
CA LYS A 62 2.96 -6.23 -23.08
C LYS A 62 3.76 -6.90 -21.95
N LYS A 63 4.98 -6.45 -21.69
CA LYS A 63 5.82 -6.90 -20.56
C LYS A 63 5.40 -6.20 -19.26
N GLY A 64 5.68 -6.83 -18.12
CA GLY A 64 5.50 -6.24 -16.79
C GLY A 64 4.44 -6.90 -15.92
N LYS A 65 4.60 -6.75 -14.62
CA LYS A 65 3.72 -7.35 -13.59
C LYS A 65 2.29 -6.81 -13.66
N GLU A 66 2.12 -5.53 -14.03
CA GLU A 66 0.80 -4.91 -14.15
C GLU A 66 -0.06 -5.58 -15.23
N ASN A 67 0.56 -5.97 -16.34
CA ASN A 67 -0.16 -6.64 -17.42
C ASN A 67 -0.57 -8.07 -17.05
N LYS A 68 0.19 -8.75 -16.19
CA LYS A 68 -0.23 -10.01 -15.58
C LYS A 68 -1.50 -9.82 -14.74
N PHE A 69 -1.56 -8.81 -13.87
CA PHE A 69 -2.76 -8.52 -13.09
C PHE A 69 -3.96 -8.17 -13.98
N LYS A 70 -3.72 -7.43 -15.05
CA LYS A 70 -4.79 -7.10 -16.01
C LYS A 70 -5.35 -8.37 -16.68
N LEU A 71 -4.51 -9.34 -17.04
CA LEU A 71 -4.98 -10.65 -17.52
C LEU A 71 -5.83 -11.39 -16.50
N LEU A 72 -5.48 -11.33 -15.21
CA LEU A 72 -6.27 -11.93 -14.14
C LEU A 72 -7.69 -11.31 -14.04
N TRP A 73 -7.81 -10.01 -14.27
CA TRP A 73 -9.13 -9.35 -14.24
C TRP A 73 -10.08 -9.89 -15.32
N PHE A 74 -9.56 -10.25 -16.51
CA PHE A 74 -10.35 -10.94 -17.53
C PHE A 74 -10.85 -12.31 -17.06
N GLY A 75 -10.08 -13.00 -16.24
CA GLY A 75 -10.50 -14.22 -15.58
C GLY A 75 -11.47 -14.02 -14.42
N GLY A 76 -11.80 -12.77 -14.06
CA GLY A 76 -12.60 -12.48 -12.86
C GLY A 76 -11.90 -12.85 -11.55
N LEU A 77 -10.57 -13.02 -11.56
CA LEU A 77 -9.78 -13.60 -10.48
C LEU A 77 -8.70 -12.64 -9.98
N ASN A 78 -8.18 -12.92 -8.79
CA ASN A 78 -6.98 -12.29 -8.25
C ASN A 78 -5.81 -13.28 -8.17
N ASP A 79 -4.60 -12.79 -8.00
CA ASP A 79 -3.37 -13.59 -7.98
C ASP A 79 -3.38 -14.71 -6.91
N LYS A 80 -3.99 -14.45 -5.74
CA LYS A 80 -4.12 -15.43 -4.66
C LYS A 80 -5.03 -16.59 -5.07
N THR A 81 -6.18 -16.28 -5.66
CA THR A 81 -7.13 -17.28 -6.14
C THR A 81 -6.50 -18.16 -7.22
N VAL A 82 -5.81 -17.57 -8.21
CA VAL A 82 -5.15 -18.33 -9.28
C VAL A 82 -4.08 -19.24 -8.71
N LYS A 83 -3.25 -18.75 -7.80
CA LYS A 83 -2.22 -19.59 -7.14
C LYS A 83 -2.83 -20.77 -6.40
N ASN A 84 -3.95 -20.58 -5.73
CA ASN A 84 -4.66 -21.66 -5.04
C ASN A 84 -5.22 -22.70 -6.04
N MET A 85 -5.77 -22.25 -7.18
CA MET A 85 -6.30 -23.13 -8.22
C MET A 85 -5.22 -23.91 -8.98
N THR A 86 -4.01 -23.36 -9.09
CA THR A 86 -2.92 -23.88 -9.93
C THR A 86 -1.75 -24.47 -9.14
N GLY A 87 -1.92 -24.71 -7.85
CA GLY A 87 -0.85 -25.24 -7.01
C GLY A 87 0.35 -24.30 -6.86
N GLY A 88 0.11 -22.98 -6.84
CA GLY A 88 1.15 -21.96 -6.66
C GLY A 88 1.66 -21.30 -7.93
N THR A 89 1.25 -21.77 -9.11
CA THR A 89 1.68 -21.22 -10.40
C THR A 89 0.71 -20.15 -10.89
N SER A 90 1.22 -18.97 -11.27
CA SER A 90 0.44 -17.93 -11.93
C SER A 90 1.29 -17.22 -12.98
N THR A 91 1.66 -17.94 -14.03
CA THR A 91 2.36 -17.37 -15.20
C THR A 91 1.40 -16.55 -16.06
N LYS A 92 1.93 -15.76 -17.01
CA LYS A 92 1.10 -15.00 -17.95
C LYS A 92 0.25 -15.91 -18.84
N GLU A 93 0.79 -17.04 -19.23
CA GLU A 93 0.12 -18.05 -20.05
C GLU A 93 -1.08 -18.64 -19.31
N VAL A 94 -0.91 -19.01 -18.05
CA VAL A 94 -2.00 -19.47 -17.17
C VAL A 94 -3.08 -18.40 -17.02
N CYS A 95 -2.68 -17.14 -16.81
CA CYS A 95 -3.64 -16.03 -16.68
C CYS A 95 -4.40 -15.76 -17.99
N LEU A 96 -3.74 -15.90 -19.16
CA LEU A 96 -4.38 -15.77 -20.46
C LEU A 96 -5.39 -16.89 -20.71
N ASP A 97 -5.01 -18.15 -20.43
CA ASP A 97 -5.90 -19.30 -20.57
C ASP A 97 -7.14 -19.18 -19.69
N LEU A 98 -6.97 -18.81 -18.43
CA LEU A 98 -8.07 -18.55 -17.52
C LEU A 98 -8.97 -17.40 -17.98
N GLY A 99 -8.39 -16.33 -18.54
CA GLY A 99 -9.16 -15.23 -19.11
C GLY A 99 -10.06 -15.69 -20.27
N ARG A 100 -9.52 -16.48 -21.19
CA ARG A 100 -10.29 -17.07 -22.31
C ARG A 100 -11.38 -18.01 -21.81
N LYS A 101 -11.06 -18.92 -20.90
CA LYS A 101 -12.06 -19.85 -20.31
C LYS A 101 -13.18 -19.11 -19.59
N ASN A 102 -12.88 -18.04 -18.89
CA ASN A 102 -13.91 -17.20 -18.26
C ASN A 102 -14.82 -16.55 -19.30
N ILE A 103 -14.25 -16.05 -20.40
CA ILE A 103 -15.05 -15.49 -21.51
C ILE A 103 -16.00 -16.55 -22.08
N GLU A 104 -15.52 -17.76 -22.33
CA GLU A 104 -16.34 -18.87 -22.84
C GLU A 104 -17.43 -19.27 -21.85
N ALA A 105 -17.07 -19.45 -20.58
CA ALA A 105 -17.99 -19.84 -19.52
C ALA A 105 -19.12 -18.81 -19.35
N LEU A 106 -18.79 -17.51 -19.31
CA LEU A 106 -19.80 -16.48 -19.18
C LEU A 106 -20.70 -16.39 -20.42
N LYS A 107 -20.17 -16.58 -21.63
CA LYS A 107 -21.01 -16.64 -22.85
C LYS A 107 -22.00 -17.80 -22.82
N ILE A 108 -21.60 -18.97 -22.28
CA ILE A 108 -22.51 -20.12 -22.11
C ILE A 108 -23.58 -19.78 -21.09
N LEU A 109 -23.20 -19.32 -19.92
CA LEU A 109 -24.15 -18.95 -18.85
C LEU A 109 -25.16 -17.90 -19.30
N LEU A 110 -24.73 -16.87 -20.03
CA LEU A 110 -25.62 -15.81 -20.52
C LEU A 110 -26.64 -16.35 -21.53
N LYS A 111 -26.26 -17.31 -22.40
CA LYS A 111 -27.20 -17.97 -23.31
C LYS A 111 -28.27 -18.80 -22.57
N GLU A 112 -27.90 -19.43 -21.46
CA GLU A 112 -28.85 -20.15 -20.63
C GLU A 112 -29.84 -19.20 -19.93
N PHE A 113 -29.37 -18.02 -19.51
CA PHE A 113 -30.19 -16.99 -18.90
C PHE A 113 -31.11 -16.27 -19.89
N ASP A 114 -30.69 -16.05 -21.13
CA ASP A 114 -31.43 -15.34 -22.18
C ASP A 114 -32.78 -16.07 -22.54
N SER A 115 -32.90 -17.34 -22.13
CA SER A 115 -34.15 -18.12 -22.25
C SER A 115 -35.20 -17.80 -21.17
N SER A 116 -34.87 -16.97 -20.16
CA SER A 116 -35.79 -16.62 -19.08
C SER A 116 -36.39 -15.23 -19.29
N GLU A 117 -37.71 -15.15 -19.50
CA GLU A 117 -38.47 -13.89 -19.76
C GLU A 117 -38.39 -12.82 -18.64
N ASN A 118 -37.67 -13.07 -17.54
CA ASN A 118 -37.65 -12.22 -16.34
C ASN A 118 -36.29 -11.60 -16.01
N LEU A 119 -35.34 -11.59 -16.93
CA LEU A 119 -34.01 -11.00 -16.65
C LEU A 119 -33.92 -9.54 -17.03
N TYR A 120 -33.34 -8.74 -16.13
CA TYR A 120 -32.98 -7.36 -16.43
C TYR A 120 -31.78 -7.35 -17.38
N GLN A 121 -31.92 -6.64 -18.51
CA GLN A 121 -30.82 -6.45 -19.44
C GLN A 121 -29.92 -5.30 -19.00
N LEU A 122 -28.61 -5.54 -18.97
CA LEU A 122 -27.61 -4.53 -18.66
C LEU A 122 -26.88 -4.12 -19.92
N ARG A 123 -26.99 -2.83 -20.30
CA ARG A 123 -26.20 -2.22 -21.38
C ARG A 123 -25.42 -1.04 -20.87
N ILE A 124 -24.13 -0.97 -21.21
CA ILE A 124 -23.23 0.10 -20.78
C ILE A 124 -22.94 1.00 -21.98
N ILE A 125 -23.16 2.30 -21.81
CA ILE A 125 -22.79 3.33 -22.78
C ILE A 125 -21.58 4.07 -22.26
N ILE A 126 -20.50 4.07 -23.03
CA ILE A 126 -19.28 4.82 -22.74
C ILE A 126 -19.27 6.07 -23.62
N ARG A 127 -19.15 7.25 -23.01
CA ARG A 127 -19.15 8.54 -23.71
C ARG A 127 -17.83 9.27 -23.52
N LYS A 128 -17.34 9.88 -24.63
CA LYS A 128 -16.17 10.76 -24.66
C LYS A 128 -16.49 11.99 -25.50
N GLY A 129 -16.82 13.09 -24.86
CA GLY A 129 -17.31 14.28 -25.55
C GLY A 129 -18.63 14.02 -26.25
N LYS A 130 -18.68 14.17 -27.59
CA LYS A 130 -19.86 13.91 -28.43
C LYS A 130 -19.93 12.47 -28.96
N GLU A 131 -18.85 11.72 -28.84
CA GLU A 131 -18.76 10.32 -29.28
C GLU A 131 -19.27 9.38 -28.19
N GLN A 132 -19.88 8.29 -28.59
CA GLN A 132 -20.30 7.23 -27.69
C GLN A 132 -20.16 5.86 -28.35
N VAL A 133 -19.92 4.85 -27.53
CA VAL A 133 -19.98 3.44 -27.90
C VAL A 133 -20.89 2.71 -26.93
N GLU A 134 -21.57 1.69 -27.40
CA GLU A 134 -22.46 0.85 -26.60
C GLU A 134 -21.85 -0.56 -26.49
N LEU A 135 -21.82 -1.08 -25.27
CA LEU A 135 -21.54 -2.47 -25.00
C LEU A 135 -22.86 -3.23 -24.99
N ASP A 136 -22.90 -4.34 -25.73
CA ASP A 136 -24.04 -5.25 -25.66
C ASP A 136 -24.14 -5.90 -24.28
N GLU A 137 -25.14 -6.74 -24.05
CA GLU A 137 -25.40 -7.35 -22.75
C GLU A 137 -24.22 -8.22 -22.27
N VAL A 138 -23.68 -9.07 -23.16
CA VAL A 138 -22.52 -9.93 -22.86
C VAL A 138 -21.30 -9.08 -22.52
N GLU A 139 -20.98 -8.11 -23.36
CA GLU A 139 -19.87 -7.18 -23.18
C GLU A 139 -20.01 -6.37 -21.87
N SER A 140 -21.22 -5.95 -21.52
CA SER A 140 -21.50 -5.18 -20.31
C SER A 140 -21.27 -6.00 -19.06
N ILE A 141 -21.69 -7.27 -19.02
CA ILE A 141 -21.45 -8.18 -17.90
C ILE A 141 -19.95 -8.48 -17.76
N PHE A 142 -19.24 -8.70 -18.87
CA PHE A 142 -17.78 -8.85 -18.86
C PHE A 142 -17.10 -7.61 -18.32
N PHE A 143 -17.51 -6.44 -18.75
CA PHE A 143 -16.92 -5.19 -18.29
C PHE A 143 -17.11 -5.02 -16.76
N VAL A 144 -18.31 -5.30 -16.24
CA VAL A 144 -18.57 -5.27 -14.79
C VAL A 144 -17.72 -6.30 -14.04
N ASN A 145 -17.57 -7.51 -14.59
CA ASN A 145 -16.73 -8.56 -13.98
C ASN A 145 -15.26 -8.12 -13.91
N ILE A 146 -14.70 -7.56 -15.00
CA ILE A 146 -13.34 -7.04 -15.03
C ILE A 146 -13.14 -5.90 -14.02
N ILE A 147 -14.06 -4.93 -13.97
CA ILE A 147 -14.02 -3.81 -13.02
C ILE A 147 -14.08 -4.31 -11.57
N SER A 148 -14.91 -5.31 -11.29
CA SER A 148 -15.05 -5.90 -9.96
C SER A 148 -13.75 -6.62 -9.53
N ALA A 149 -13.17 -7.45 -10.40
CA ALA A 149 -11.91 -8.13 -10.16
C ALA A 149 -10.74 -7.14 -9.97
N MET A 150 -10.70 -6.07 -10.77
CA MET A 150 -9.76 -4.97 -10.63
C MET A 150 -9.89 -4.30 -9.27
N LYS A 151 -11.11 -3.95 -8.84
CA LYS A 151 -11.36 -3.32 -7.54
C LYS A 151 -10.88 -4.19 -6.39
N LEU A 152 -11.20 -5.47 -6.39
CA LEU A 152 -10.74 -6.43 -5.37
C LEU A 152 -9.21 -6.54 -5.34
N THR A 153 -8.56 -6.59 -6.50
CA THR A 153 -7.09 -6.65 -6.60
C THR A 153 -6.45 -5.39 -6.04
N ILE A 154 -6.99 -4.21 -6.38
CA ILE A 154 -6.48 -2.93 -5.89
C ILE A 154 -6.69 -2.81 -4.38
N GLN A 155 -7.86 -3.16 -3.86
CA GLN A 155 -8.13 -3.12 -2.42
C GLN A 155 -7.15 -4.01 -1.65
N GLY A 156 -6.96 -5.26 -2.05
CA GLY A 156 -6.05 -6.20 -1.37
C GLY A 156 -4.59 -5.75 -1.36
N GLY A 157 -4.11 -5.17 -2.46
CA GLY A 157 -2.72 -4.68 -2.56
C GLY A 157 -2.51 -3.29 -1.97
N ALA A 158 -3.50 -2.41 -2.12
CA ALA A 158 -3.37 -1.00 -1.74
C ALA A 158 -3.31 -0.79 -0.22
N TRP A 159 -4.03 -1.58 0.58
CA TRP A 159 -3.93 -1.52 2.03
C TRP A 159 -2.49 -1.72 2.51
N SER A 160 -1.83 -2.77 2.02
CA SER A 160 -0.43 -3.04 2.38
C SER A 160 0.53 -1.98 1.86
N GLU A 161 0.31 -1.47 0.65
CA GLU A 161 1.18 -0.45 0.05
C GLU A 161 1.01 0.92 0.71
N VAL A 162 -0.24 1.36 0.93
CA VAL A 162 -0.53 2.63 1.64
C VAL A 162 -0.02 2.54 3.07
N GLY A 163 -0.21 1.41 3.76
CA GLY A 163 0.35 1.17 5.09
C GLY A 163 1.86 1.39 5.11
N LYS A 164 2.61 0.66 4.28
CA LYS A 164 4.08 0.78 4.21
C LYS A 164 4.58 2.17 3.85
N LYS A 165 3.90 2.86 2.92
CA LYS A 165 4.25 4.25 2.57
C LYS A 165 3.96 5.20 3.72
N THR A 166 2.85 5.00 4.41
CA THR A 166 2.48 5.81 5.57
C THR A 166 3.45 5.56 6.73
N GLU A 167 3.82 4.32 7.02
CA GLU A 167 4.79 3.95 8.06
C GLU A 167 6.13 4.67 7.84
N LYS A 168 6.66 4.62 6.64
CA LYS A 168 7.92 5.32 6.31
C LYS A 168 7.79 6.85 6.34
N GLY A 169 6.72 7.38 5.75
CA GLY A 169 6.45 8.81 5.78
C GLY A 169 6.27 9.34 7.21
N LEU A 170 5.60 8.57 8.06
CA LEU A 170 5.39 8.89 9.46
C LEU A 170 6.72 8.92 10.23
N LEU A 171 7.60 7.93 10.05
CA LEU A 171 8.93 7.94 10.65
C LEU A 171 9.75 9.15 10.19
N PHE A 172 9.73 9.46 8.89
CA PHE A 172 10.40 10.64 8.36
C PHE A 172 9.90 11.93 9.01
N VAL A 173 8.58 12.10 9.11
CA VAL A 173 7.95 13.27 9.76
C VAL A 173 8.35 13.34 11.24
N ILE A 174 8.28 12.23 11.98
CA ILE A 174 8.69 12.18 13.40
C ILE A 174 10.14 12.62 13.57
N PHE A 175 11.05 12.10 12.76
CA PHE A 175 12.48 12.45 12.85
C PHE A 175 12.74 13.92 12.56
N ARG A 176 12.01 14.51 11.61
CA ARG A 176 12.09 15.94 11.30
C ARG A 176 11.49 16.79 12.43
N LEU A 177 10.32 16.43 12.96
CA LEU A 177 9.70 17.14 14.09
C LEU A 177 10.58 17.11 15.35
N LEU A 178 11.30 16.02 15.58
CA LEU A 178 12.25 15.88 16.69
C LEU A 178 13.65 16.42 16.34
N LYS A 179 13.83 17.01 15.16
CA LYS A 179 15.08 17.58 14.67
C LYS A 179 16.27 16.59 14.76
N ILE A 180 16.00 15.30 14.48
CA ILE A 180 17.05 14.31 14.35
C ILE A 180 17.81 14.59 13.04
N PRO A 181 19.14 14.78 13.07
CA PRO A 181 19.90 15.04 11.85
C PRO A 181 19.77 13.93 10.83
N GLU A 182 19.68 14.28 9.54
CA GLU A 182 19.53 13.30 8.43
C GLU A 182 20.66 12.26 8.41
N ASP A 183 21.83 12.67 8.87
CA ASP A 183 22.98 11.77 8.99
C ASP A 183 22.87 10.76 10.14
N ASN A 184 21.92 10.93 11.04
CA ASN A 184 21.79 10.09 12.22
C ASN A 184 20.66 9.06 12.09
N TYR A 185 20.01 8.94 10.93
CA TYR A 185 19.03 7.88 10.72
C TYR A 185 19.04 7.34 9.29
N ILE A 186 18.47 6.15 9.14
CA ILE A 186 18.25 5.48 7.86
C ILE A 186 16.83 4.92 7.87
N LEU A 187 16.03 5.26 6.86
CA LEU A 187 14.76 4.58 6.57
C LEU A 187 15.07 3.34 5.72
N THR A 188 14.70 2.17 6.18
CA THR A 188 15.02 0.93 5.48
C THR A 188 14.18 0.78 4.21
N THR A 189 14.79 0.31 3.12
CA THR A 189 14.09 0.04 1.86
C THR A 189 13.94 -1.46 1.62
N ALA A 190 12.99 -1.83 0.76
CA ALA A 190 12.82 -3.22 0.35
C ALA A 190 14.08 -3.78 -0.33
N GLU A 191 14.84 -2.93 -1.02
CA GLU A 191 16.08 -3.30 -1.67
C GLU A 191 17.22 -3.56 -0.68
N MET A 192 17.35 -2.72 0.35
CA MET A 192 18.30 -2.96 1.46
C MET A 192 18.04 -4.29 2.14
N LYS A 193 16.76 -4.60 2.40
CA LYS A 193 16.32 -5.86 2.97
C LYS A 193 16.65 -7.06 2.06
N LYS A 194 16.44 -6.94 0.74
CA LYS A 194 16.80 -7.97 -0.25
C LYS A 194 18.32 -8.19 -0.36
N LYS A 195 19.11 -7.13 -0.23
CA LYS A 195 20.58 -7.20 -0.27
C LYS A 195 21.19 -7.70 1.04
N GLY A 196 20.38 -8.03 2.04
CA GLY A 196 20.86 -8.48 3.35
C GLY A 196 21.59 -7.42 4.17
N LEU A 197 21.41 -6.13 3.82
CA LEU A 197 22.03 -5.01 4.53
C LEU A 197 21.37 -4.72 5.88
N VAL A 198 20.19 -5.29 6.11
CA VAL A 198 19.44 -5.23 7.36
C VAL A 198 19.07 -6.66 7.72
N GLU A 199 19.55 -7.14 8.87
CA GLU A 199 19.36 -8.53 9.30
C GLU A 199 17.90 -8.91 9.49
N ASN A 200 17.09 -7.97 9.99
CA ASN A 200 15.67 -8.19 10.20
C ASN A 200 14.83 -7.50 9.11
N ARG A 201 14.01 -8.29 8.40
CA ARG A 201 13.16 -7.82 7.30
C ARG A 201 12.10 -6.80 7.70
N GLU A 202 11.77 -6.69 8.98
CA GLU A 202 10.68 -5.84 9.46
C GLU A 202 11.14 -4.51 10.08
N ILE A 203 12.46 -4.29 10.24
CA ILE A 203 12.98 -3.00 10.69
C ILE A 203 12.64 -1.92 9.67
N ASP A 204 12.00 -0.85 10.13
CA ASP A 204 11.56 0.26 9.27
C ASP A 204 12.54 1.44 9.28
N ALA A 205 13.25 1.63 10.39
CA ALA A 205 14.33 2.60 10.50
C ALA A 205 15.42 2.17 11.47
N ILE A 206 16.61 2.74 11.28
CA ILE A 206 17.73 2.68 12.20
C ILE A 206 18.11 4.11 12.55
N VAL A 207 18.17 4.44 13.85
CA VAL A 207 18.61 5.73 14.36
C VAL A 207 19.91 5.52 15.13
N PHE A 208 20.87 6.43 14.99
CA PHE A 208 22.19 6.31 15.61
C PHE A 208 22.33 7.27 16.78
N SER A 209 22.82 6.73 17.89
CA SER A 209 23.27 7.53 19.02
C SER A 209 24.48 8.39 18.66
N LYS A 210 24.84 9.35 19.51
CA LYS A 210 26.10 10.14 19.35
C LYS A 210 27.34 9.25 19.38
N ASN A 211 27.24 8.08 20.03
CA ASN A 211 28.31 7.07 20.08
C ASN A 211 28.25 6.11 18.87
N LYS A 212 27.41 6.39 17.88
CA LYS A 212 27.17 5.56 16.69
C LYS A 212 26.57 4.17 16.97
N GLU A 213 25.96 3.97 18.12
CA GLU A 213 25.20 2.75 18.42
C GLU A 213 23.87 2.75 17.67
N PRO A 214 23.55 1.67 16.94
CA PRO A 214 22.31 1.59 16.18
C PRO A 214 21.11 1.28 17.09
N LEU A 215 20.04 2.02 16.92
CA LEU A 215 18.73 1.77 17.52
C LEU A 215 17.77 1.36 16.41
N THR A 216 17.27 0.15 16.48
CA THR A 216 16.32 -0.39 15.50
C THR A 216 14.90 0.01 15.86
N ILE A 217 14.15 0.46 14.87
CA ILE A 217 12.77 0.91 15.03
C ILE A 217 11.88 0.12 14.09
N GLU A 218 10.79 -0.40 14.61
CA GLU A 218 9.68 -0.97 13.85
C GLU A 218 8.43 -0.15 14.13
N LEU A 219 7.64 0.08 13.09
CA LEU A 219 6.38 0.79 13.16
C LEU A 219 5.27 -0.05 12.54
N LYS A 220 4.16 -0.20 13.26
CA LYS A 220 2.98 -0.90 12.78
C LYS A 220 1.72 -0.06 12.94
N LEU A 221 1.05 0.16 11.82
CA LEU A 221 -0.29 0.73 11.79
C LEU A 221 -1.29 -0.43 11.84
N LEU A 222 -1.68 -0.81 13.04
CA LEU A 222 -2.63 -1.90 13.26
C LEU A 222 -4.05 -1.39 13.06
N GLY A 223 -4.75 -1.95 12.08
CA GLY A 223 -6.20 -1.79 12.01
C GLY A 223 -6.90 -2.39 13.23
N ILE A 224 -8.07 -1.86 13.59
CA ILE A 224 -8.92 -2.45 14.61
C ILE A 224 -9.24 -3.91 14.16
N GLY A 225 -8.77 -4.91 14.91
CA GLY A 225 -9.14 -6.31 14.70
C GLY A 225 -8.02 -7.26 14.24
N ASN A 226 -6.76 -6.85 14.24
CA ASN A 226 -5.65 -7.78 13.95
C ASN A 226 -4.57 -7.74 15.05
N PRO A 227 -4.82 -8.35 16.23
CA PRO A 227 -3.87 -8.39 17.35
C PRO A 227 -2.62 -9.26 17.06
N GLU A 228 -2.72 -10.27 16.18
CA GLU A 228 -1.64 -11.24 15.92
C GLU A 228 -0.36 -10.61 15.36
N ILE A 229 -0.46 -9.45 14.66
CA ILE A 229 0.71 -8.78 14.08
C ILE A 229 1.60 -8.15 15.17
N GLY A 230 1.04 -7.84 16.34
CA GLY A 230 1.79 -7.25 17.45
C GLY A 230 2.75 -8.24 18.10
N ASP A 231 2.32 -9.48 18.30
CA ASP A 231 3.10 -10.53 18.95
C ASP A 231 4.36 -10.87 18.15
N GLU A 232 4.25 -10.95 16.82
CA GLU A 232 5.40 -11.14 15.94
C GLU A 232 6.43 -10.01 16.04
N ALA A 233 5.98 -8.75 16.15
CA ALA A 233 6.86 -7.60 16.24
C ALA A 233 7.63 -7.56 17.56
N LEU A 234 6.97 -7.90 18.67
CA LEU A 234 7.61 -8.02 19.99
C LEU A 234 8.69 -9.10 20.04
N ALA A 235 8.47 -10.22 19.34
CA ALA A 235 9.46 -11.32 19.28
C ALA A 235 10.78 -10.92 18.61
N ARG A 236 10.81 -9.82 17.83
CA ARG A 236 11.99 -9.39 17.04
C ARG A 236 13.01 -8.54 17.82
N LYS A 237 12.74 -8.19 19.06
CA LYS A 237 13.65 -7.45 19.96
C LYS A 237 14.19 -6.14 19.38
N VAL A 238 13.31 -5.32 18.75
CA VAL A 238 13.68 -3.98 18.31
C VAL A 238 13.96 -3.06 19.50
N SER A 239 14.71 -1.97 19.28
CA SER A 239 15.00 -1.00 20.34
C SER A 239 13.78 -0.15 20.70
N LEU A 240 12.94 0.15 19.70
CA LEU A 240 11.71 0.91 19.83
C LEU A 240 10.63 0.34 18.91
N PHE A 241 9.48 0.02 19.47
CA PHE A 241 8.30 -0.38 18.73
C PHE A 241 7.25 0.73 18.79
N LEU A 242 6.87 1.24 17.62
CA LEU A 242 5.87 2.28 17.47
C LEU A 242 4.58 1.66 16.94
N ILE A 243 3.45 1.91 17.60
CA ILE A 243 2.19 1.25 17.32
C ILE A 243 1.02 2.23 17.35
N ASP A 244 0.01 1.99 16.50
CA ASP A 244 -1.21 2.78 16.48
C ASP A 244 -2.07 2.56 17.75
N ARG A 245 -2.18 1.31 18.20
CA ARG A 245 -2.90 0.92 19.42
C ARG A 245 -2.13 -0.13 20.19
N LEU A 246 -1.98 0.10 21.49
CA LEU A 246 -1.39 -0.82 22.46
C LEU A 246 -2.49 -1.60 23.18
N THR A 247 -2.42 -2.94 23.13
CA THR A 247 -3.26 -3.81 23.95
C THR A 247 -2.58 -4.09 25.29
N GLU A 248 -3.36 -4.44 26.34
CA GLU A 248 -2.77 -4.80 27.64
C GLU A 248 -1.81 -5.99 27.53
N MET A 249 -2.14 -6.98 26.71
CA MET A 249 -1.26 -8.14 26.47
C MET A 249 0.08 -7.70 25.84
N MET A 250 0.07 -6.85 24.82
CA MET A 250 1.28 -6.31 24.21
C MET A 250 2.13 -5.51 25.20
N LYS A 251 1.49 -4.79 26.12
CA LYS A 251 2.17 -4.04 27.17
C LYS A 251 2.90 -4.97 28.11
N GLU A 252 2.21 -5.99 28.63
CA GLU A 252 2.82 -7.00 29.52
C GLU A 252 3.98 -7.74 28.83
N GLU A 253 3.82 -8.11 27.58
CA GLU A 253 4.87 -8.81 26.82
C GLU A 253 6.07 -7.91 26.55
N SER A 254 5.84 -6.66 26.16
CA SER A 254 6.92 -5.70 25.93
C SER A 254 7.75 -5.43 27.19
N GLU A 255 7.10 -5.35 28.36
CA GLU A 255 7.77 -5.20 29.65
C GLU A 255 8.63 -6.44 29.99
N LYS A 256 8.12 -7.65 29.76
CA LYS A 256 8.86 -8.91 29.96
C LYS A 256 10.11 -9.03 29.09
N ILE A 257 10.03 -8.52 27.86
CA ILE A 257 11.12 -8.60 26.87
C ILE A 257 12.07 -7.39 26.97
N GLY A 258 11.64 -6.31 27.65
CA GLY A 258 12.43 -5.09 27.82
C GLY A 258 12.45 -4.18 26.59
N ILE A 259 11.42 -4.25 25.74
CA ILE A 259 11.26 -3.40 24.56
C ILE A 259 10.45 -2.17 24.94
N LYS A 260 10.92 -0.98 24.54
CA LYS A 260 10.10 0.22 24.66
C LYS A 260 9.04 0.26 23.57
N VAL A 261 7.77 0.27 23.98
CA VAL A 261 6.62 0.49 23.09
C VAL A 261 6.06 1.88 23.30
N ILE A 262 5.69 2.57 22.22
CA ILE A 262 5.01 3.88 22.26
C ILE A 262 3.80 3.82 21.34
N GLU A 263 2.63 4.16 21.91
CA GLU A 263 1.37 4.26 21.20
C GLU A 263 1.18 5.68 20.64
N PHE A 264 0.87 5.79 19.33
CA PHE A 264 0.71 7.11 18.68
C PHE A 264 -0.50 7.90 19.13
N ARG A 265 -1.59 7.22 19.51
CA ARG A 265 -2.85 7.89 19.88
C ARG A 265 -2.82 8.59 21.22
N GLN A 266 -1.72 8.50 21.94
CA GLN A 266 -1.53 9.23 23.18
C GLN A 266 -1.07 10.66 22.89
N GLU A 267 -1.69 11.61 23.57
CA GLU A 267 -1.46 13.06 23.38
C GLU A 267 0.02 13.45 23.51
N ASN A 268 0.81 12.68 24.26
CA ASN A 268 2.22 12.95 24.53
C ASN A 268 3.18 12.05 23.72
N SER A 269 2.72 11.35 22.69
CA SER A 269 3.52 10.35 21.97
C SER A 269 4.85 10.89 21.44
N LEU A 270 4.86 12.07 20.81
CA LEU A 270 6.10 12.72 20.33
C LEU A 270 7.05 13.07 21.47
N MET A 271 6.51 13.53 22.62
CA MET A 271 7.34 13.82 23.80
C MET A 271 7.92 12.53 24.41
N GLU A 272 7.20 11.42 24.39
CA GLU A 272 7.71 10.13 24.84
C GLU A 272 8.83 9.62 23.92
N MET A 273 8.67 9.77 22.60
CA MET A 273 9.72 9.44 21.62
C MET A 273 10.96 10.30 21.87
N TYR A 274 10.80 11.61 22.06
CA TYR A 274 11.91 12.49 22.43
C TYR A 274 12.65 12.01 23.69
N LYS A 275 11.90 11.72 24.78
CA LYS A 275 12.51 11.20 26.03
C LYS A 275 13.26 9.91 25.81
N PHE A 276 12.71 8.98 25.01
CA PHE A 276 13.37 7.74 24.65
C PHE A 276 14.69 8.01 23.89
N PHE A 277 14.65 8.78 22.81
CA PHE A 277 15.84 9.09 22.03
C PHE A 277 16.90 9.83 22.85
N LYS A 278 16.47 10.74 23.71
CA LYS A 278 17.36 11.45 24.64
C LYS A 278 18.04 10.50 25.61
N SER A 279 17.31 9.53 26.18
CA SER A 279 17.85 8.51 27.09
C SER A 279 18.87 7.60 26.41
N LYS A 280 18.76 7.41 25.10
CA LYS A 280 19.69 6.64 24.25
C LYS A 280 20.78 7.48 23.61
N ASN A 281 21.00 8.70 24.11
CA ASN A 281 22.02 9.63 23.62
C ASN A 281 21.95 9.95 22.12
N VAL A 282 20.72 9.96 21.56
CA VAL A 282 20.47 10.43 20.18
C VAL A 282 20.46 11.95 20.16
N SER A 283 21.01 12.56 19.10
CA SER A 283 20.91 13.99 18.85
C SER A 283 19.49 14.34 18.40
N CYS A 284 18.71 14.96 19.26
CA CYS A 284 17.32 15.35 18.99
C CYS A 284 16.90 16.55 19.86
N SER A 285 15.82 17.20 19.48
CA SER A 285 15.20 18.31 20.21
C SER A 285 13.76 17.93 20.63
N PRO A 286 13.25 18.53 21.72
CA PRO A 286 11.85 18.31 22.10
C PRO A 286 10.91 18.83 20.99
N PRO A 287 9.74 18.20 20.81
CA PRO A 287 8.77 18.67 19.84
C PRO A 287 8.32 20.09 20.21
N GLU A 288 8.17 20.95 19.22
CA GLU A 288 7.64 22.29 19.39
C GLU A 288 6.14 22.23 19.70
N LYS A 289 5.66 23.16 20.50
CA LYS A 289 4.22 23.31 20.70
C LYS A 289 3.62 23.98 19.48
N MET A 290 2.75 23.29 18.79
CA MET A 290 2.09 23.75 17.57
C MET A 290 0.58 23.69 17.76
N THR A 291 -0.13 24.64 17.18
CA THR A 291 -1.57 24.50 16.95
C THR A 291 -1.85 23.41 15.92
N PRO A 292 -3.07 22.88 15.85
CA PRO A 292 -3.42 21.86 14.84
C PRO A 292 -3.10 22.29 13.41
N ASN A 293 -3.35 23.55 13.03
CA ASN A 293 -3.08 24.06 11.70
C ASN A 293 -1.57 24.18 11.43
N GLU A 294 -0.78 24.67 12.39
CA GLU A 294 0.69 24.74 12.26
C GLU A 294 1.29 23.34 12.11
N LEU A 295 0.79 22.35 12.84
CA LEU A 295 1.26 20.98 12.70
C LEU A 295 0.92 20.40 11.31
N GLU A 296 -0.28 20.66 10.78
CA GLU A 296 -0.67 20.21 9.44
C GLU A 296 0.21 20.85 8.37
N ASP A 297 0.47 22.14 8.47
CA ASP A 297 1.33 22.89 7.53
C ASP A 297 2.77 22.38 7.60
N GLU A 298 3.31 22.14 8.80
CA GLU A 298 4.65 21.58 8.99
C GLU A 298 4.78 20.17 8.39
N ILE A 299 3.81 19.28 8.66
CA ILE A 299 3.77 17.95 8.04
C ILE A 299 3.74 18.05 6.52
N ASN A 300 2.91 18.93 5.97
CA ASN A 300 2.82 19.13 4.53
C ASN A 300 4.15 19.65 3.95
N GLY A 301 4.83 20.54 4.65
CA GLY A 301 6.16 21.02 4.30
C GLY A 301 7.19 19.89 4.25
N ILE A 302 7.30 19.12 5.33
CA ILE A 302 8.20 17.99 5.45
C ILE A 302 7.93 16.95 4.34
N MET A 303 6.66 16.63 4.08
CA MET A 303 6.28 15.64 3.08
C MET A 303 6.53 16.09 1.62
N LYS A 304 6.68 17.38 1.35
CA LYS A 304 7.16 17.84 0.03
C LYS A 304 8.62 17.43 -0.22
N GLU A 305 9.44 17.46 0.82
CA GLU A 305 10.86 17.07 0.76
C GLU A 305 11.02 15.53 0.68
N TRP A 306 10.04 14.77 1.19
CA TRP A 306 10.13 13.32 1.24
C TRP A 306 10.21 12.67 -0.16
N ARG A 307 11.26 11.88 -0.36
CA ARG A 307 11.46 11.05 -1.57
C ARG A 307 11.27 9.58 -1.18
N GLU A 308 10.33 8.90 -1.84
CA GLU A 308 9.96 7.51 -1.52
C GLU A 308 11.12 6.51 -1.62
N GLU A 309 12.08 6.76 -2.49
CA GLU A 309 13.27 5.93 -2.69
C GLU A 309 14.43 6.86 -3.05
N SER A 310 15.31 7.13 -2.11
CA SER A 310 16.66 7.48 -2.48
C SER A 310 17.43 6.14 -2.59
N GLU A 311 17.71 5.69 -3.80
CA GLU A 311 18.83 4.80 -4.09
C GLU A 311 20.13 5.56 -3.76
N ASP A 312 20.25 6.00 -2.53
CA ASP A 312 21.40 6.78 -2.14
C ASP A 312 22.54 5.80 -1.89
N LEU A 313 23.41 5.66 -2.90
CA LEU A 313 24.70 4.99 -2.79
C LEU A 313 25.45 5.43 -1.52
N ALA A 314 25.24 6.68 -1.06
CA ALA A 314 25.75 7.21 0.19
C ALA A 314 25.19 6.49 1.42
N VAL A 315 23.89 6.15 1.44
CA VAL A 315 23.25 5.41 2.53
C VAL A 315 23.77 3.96 2.58
N ILE A 316 23.91 3.32 1.41
CA ILE A 316 24.47 1.96 1.30
C ILE A 316 25.94 1.95 1.76
N LYS A 317 26.71 2.99 1.43
CA LYS A 317 28.09 3.14 1.87
C LYS A 317 28.18 3.33 3.39
N LYS A 318 27.33 4.16 3.98
CA LYS A 318 27.19 4.36 5.43
C LYS A 318 26.86 3.04 6.15
N LEU A 319 25.87 2.27 5.66
CA LEU A 319 25.52 0.97 6.24
C LEU A 319 26.73 0.01 6.26
N ARG A 320 27.50 -0.05 5.17
CA ARG A 320 28.70 -0.89 5.09
C ARG A 320 29.83 -0.44 6.01
N GLU A 321 29.92 0.84 6.29
CA GLU A 321 30.92 1.37 7.26
C GLU A 321 30.53 1.08 8.70
N TRP A 322 29.27 0.84 8.99
CA TRP A 322 28.73 0.59 10.32
C TRP A 322 28.52 -0.89 10.64
N THR A 323 28.49 -1.77 9.66
CA THR A 323 28.43 -3.23 9.83
C THR A 323 29.81 -3.89 9.87
N LYS A 324 30.90 -3.09 9.76
CA LYS A 324 32.29 -3.50 10.04
C LYS A 324 32.68 -3.13 11.46
#